data_15562c52025cd24e16ea3db2346a8322
#
_entry.id   15562c52025cd24e16ea3db2346a8322
#
_cell.length_a   1.000
_cell.length_b   1.000
_cell.length_c   1.000
_cell.angle_alpha   90.00
_cell.angle_beta   90.00
_cell.angle_gamma   90.00
#
_symmetry.space_group_name_H-M   'P 1'
#
loop_
_entity.id
_entity.type
_entity.pdbx_description
1 polymer ?
#
loop_
_entity_poly.entity_id
_entity_poly.type
_entity_poly.pdbx_seq_one_letter_code
_entity_poly.pdbx_strand_id
1 'polypeptide(L)'
;MSAETSGSYKRNLDYNLFMAKVKYIPDEDFFNEPVSDVLSDCQLSLFPAKEVDTKGKLRVLSLFSGCGGMDIGFEGGFICHRKSINPHNDWIEESLNANWVKLKETNFTTVFANDILEEAKATWFSYMHKRGHSSESYRLESIVDIVKRYRQGINEFPPHIDVVTGGFPCQDFSVAGKRKGFDSNKDHNGRKRIEDVPSEETRGKLYFWMKQVIDITQPKVFIAENVKGLVNLGDVKTIIQQDFASAGDNGYIVLTPRVLHAADFGVPESRERVIFIGIRKDALKKDALEALQKEALPSEYNPYPSPTHAYSSQGEGLVAPVVCGDVFQGLSEPEMSSDLSHKYYSKAKYMGSHCQGQKEIALDKIGPTIRSEHHGNIEFRRLSSEHGGLIKHELLAGLSERRLTPRECALIQTFPPDYSFVRYKPYSKSRFSVSSSGAYKVIGNAVPPILAYNLAMRIQSLWNLYFK
;
A
#
# COMPACT_ATOMS: atom_id res chain seq x y z
N MET A 1 -6.42 -58.92 -17.30
CA MET A 1 -5.14 -58.20 -17.24
C MET A 1 -5.04 -57.30 -18.48
N SER A 2 -5.08 -55.99 -18.30
CA SER A 2 -4.79 -54.88 -19.25
C SER A 2 -5.88 -53.80 -19.27
N ALA A 3 -5.90 -52.95 -18.28
CA ALA A 3 -6.68 -51.73 -18.32
C ALA A 3 -6.20 -50.66 -17.28
N GLU A 4 -4.90 -50.56 -16.99
CA GLU A 4 -4.40 -49.54 -16.02
C GLU A 4 -3.27 -48.62 -16.52
N THR A 5 -2.93 -48.63 -17.81
CA THR A 5 -1.78 -47.82 -18.30
C THR A 5 -2.15 -46.58 -19.12
N SER A 6 -3.43 -46.30 -19.39
CA SER A 6 -3.82 -45.17 -20.24
C SER A 6 -4.12 -43.84 -19.48
N GLY A 7 -4.31 -43.88 -18.16
CA GLY A 7 -4.68 -42.69 -17.37
C GLY A 7 -3.48 -41.82 -16.93
N SER A 8 -2.30 -42.41 -16.82
CA SER A 8 -1.08 -41.74 -16.38
C SER A 8 -0.43 -40.92 -17.52
N TYR A 9 -0.51 -41.44 -18.75
CA TYR A 9 0.07 -40.75 -19.91
C TYR A 9 -0.69 -39.46 -20.33
N LYS A 10 -2.02 -39.45 -20.21
CA LYS A 10 -2.81 -38.27 -20.50
C LYS A 10 -2.59 -37.15 -19.49
N ARG A 11 -2.47 -37.46 -18.19
CA ARG A 11 -2.20 -36.44 -17.16
C ARG A 11 -0.81 -35.80 -17.31
N ASN A 12 0.20 -36.58 -17.71
CA ASN A 12 1.54 -36.04 -17.97
C ASN A 12 1.61 -35.20 -19.25
N LEU A 13 0.82 -35.52 -20.28
CA LEU A 13 0.75 -34.69 -21.49
C LEU A 13 0.07 -33.35 -21.22
N ASP A 14 -1.04 -33.34 -20.47
CA ASP A 14 -1.76 -32.10 -20.11
C ASP A 14 -0.91 -31.19 -19.19
N TYR A 15 -0.15 -31.80 -18.27
CA TYR A 15 0.78 -31.04 -17.41
C TYR A 15 1.95 -30.46 -18.21
N ASN A 16 2.53 -31.19 -19.12
CA ASN A 16 3.60 -30.71 -19.99
C ASN A 16 3.11 -29.70 -21.05
N LEU A 17 1.86 -29.82 -21.55
CA LEU A 17 1.25 -28.78 -22.41
C LEU A 17 0.90 -27.51 -21.63
N PHE A 18 0.50 -27.63 -20.37
CA PHE A 18 0.26 -26.49 -19.49
C PHE A 18 1.56 -25.76 -19.16
N MET A 19 2.64 -26.49 -18.82
CA MET A 19 3.96 -25.92 -18.52
C MET A 19 4.65 -25.33 -19.77
N ALA A 20 4.35 -25.80 -20.98
CA ALA A 20 4.89 -25.23 -22.22
C ALA A 20 4.26 -23.87 -22.61
N LYS A 21 3.17 -23.44 -21.98
CA LYS A 21 2.54 -22.11 -22.18
C LYS A 21 2.94 -21.07 -21.15
N VAL A 22 3.57 -21.47 -20.05
CA VAL A 22 4.09 -20.54 -19.04
C VAL A 22 5.51 -20.18 -19.45
N LYS A 23 5.74 -18.93 -19.83
CA LYS A 23 7.08 -18.38 -20.03
C LYS A 23 7.75 -18.33 -18.66
N TYR A 24 8.47 -19.42 -18.30
CA TYR A 24 9.20 -19.49 -17.03
C TYR A 24 10.30 -18.45 -17.02
N ILE A 25 10.22 -17.51 -16.10
CA ILE A 25 11.25 -16.48 -15.86
C ILE A 25 11.99 -16.92 -14.59
N PRO A 26 13.30 -17.26 -14.65
CA PRO A 26 14.09 -17.54 -13.46
C PRO A 26 14.04 -16.39 -12.44
N ASP A 27 14.09 -16.69 -11.15
CA ASP A 27 14.01 -15.68 -10.09
C ASP A 27 15.11 -14.62 -10.22
N GLU A 28 16.31 -15.01 -10.63
CA GLU A 28 17.44 -14.14 -10.89
C GLU A 28 17.23 -13.18 -12.07
N ASP A 29 16.51 -13.62 -13.12
CA ASP A 29 16.18 -12.78 -14.28
C ASP A 29 14.99 -11.86 -13.98
N PHE A 30 14.11 -12.25 -13.06
CA PHE A 30 12.92 -11.49 -12.69
C PHE A 30 13.24 -10.09 -12.10
N PHE A 31 14.38 -9.97 -11.38
CA PHE A 31 14.86 -8.71 -10.84
C PHE A 31 15.87 -8.00 -11.75
N ASN A 32 16.40 -8.67 -12.77
CA ASN A 32 17.43 -8.17 -13.67
C ASN A 32 16.89 -7.78 -15.07
N GLU A 33 15.60 -7.93 -15.33
CA GLU A 33 15.05 -7.32 -16.55
C GLU A 33 15.43 -5.84 -16.57
N PRO A 34 16.08 -5.35 -17.65
CA PRO A 34 16.40 -3.95 -17.75
C PRO A 34 15.08 -3.19 -17.67
N VAL A 35 14.93 -2.39 -16.61
CA VAL A 35 13.85 -1.41 -16.53
C VAL A 35 14.00 -0.61 -17.82
N SER A 36 13.16 -0.89 -18.82
CA SER A 36 13.14 -0.22 -20.12
C SER A 36 13.26 1.26 -19.83
N ASP A 37 14.18 1.94 -20.52
CA ASP A 37 14.56 3.32 -20.31
C ASP A 37 13.43 4.11 -19.67
N VAL A 38 13.62 4.48 -18.40
CA VAL A 38 12.56 5.11 -17.60
C VAL A 38 12.32 6.46 -18.26
N LEU A 39 11.32 6.50 -19.14
CA LEU A 39 10.86 7.72 -19.75
C LEU A 39 10.62 8.74 -18.65
N SER A 40 11.12 9.95 -18.81
CA SER A 40 10.84 11.03 -17.87
C SER A 40 9.33 11.32 -17.85
N ASP A 41 8.82 11.91 -16.77
CA ASP A 41 7.41 12.28 -16.68
C ASP A 41 6.97 13.15 -17.86
N CYS A 42 7.88 14.01 -18.42
CA CYS A 42 7.67 14.74 -19.67
C CYS A 42 7.63 13.82 -20.90
N GLN A 43 8.45 12.78 -20.95
CA GLN A 43 8.44 11.82 -22.06
C GLN A 43 7.24 10.88 -21.98
N LEU A 44 6.85 10.47 -20.76
CA LEU A 44 5.63 9.71 -20.50
C LEU A 44 4.38 10.50 -20.89
N SER A 45 4.35 11.83 -20.65
CA SER A 45 3.23 12.69 -21.06
C SER A 45 3.13 12.92 -22.58
N LEU A 46 4.19 12.68 -23.35
CA LEU A 46 4.18 12.74 -24.82
C LEU A 46 3.56 11.50 -25.47
N PHE A 47 3.50 10.39 -24.75
CA PHE A 47 2.79 9.19 -25.20
C PHE A 47 1.43 9.18 -24.51
N PRO A 48 0.30 9.32 -25.25
CA PRO A 48 -1.00 9.20 -24.63
C PRO A 48 -1.09 7.83 -23.97
N ALA A 49 -1.34 7.84 -22.66
CA ALA A 49 -1.70 6.60 -21.95
C ALA A 49 -2.90 6.01 -22.70
N LYS A 50 -2.89 4.71 -22.92
CA LYS A 50 -4.10 4.02 -23.34
C LYS A 50 -5.12 4.32 -22.25
N GLU A 51 -6.15 5.12 -22.55
CA GLU A 51 -7.13 5.54 -21.53
C GLU A 51 -7.61 4.34 -20.75
N VAL A 52 -7.62 4.47 -19.42
CA VAL A 52 -8.19 3.44 -18.54
C VAL A 52 -9.65 3.29 -18.94
N ASP A 53 -10.05 2.10 -19.38
CA ASP A 53 -11.46 1.81 -19.59
C ASP A 53 -12.16 1.78 -18.21
N THR A 54 -12.81 2.89 -17.89
CA THR A 54 -13.58 3.05 -16.65
C THR A 54 -15.02 2.54 -16.79
N LYS A 55 -15.40 2.07 -17.99
CA LYS A 55 -16.78 1.63 -18.26
C LYS A 55 -17.09 0.38 -17.44
N GLY A 56 -18.06 0.51 -16.54
CA GLY A 56 -18.48 -0.58 -15.66
C GLY A 56 -17.58 -0.81 -14.43
N LYS A 57 -16.49 -0.06 -14.26
CA LYS A 57 -15.66 -0.09 -13.06
C LYS A 57 -16.15 0.89 -11.98
N LEU A 58 -15.95 0.56 -10.73
CA LEU A 58 -16.23 1.40 -9.56
C LEU A 58 -15.13 2.45 -9.39
N ARG A 59 -15.52 3.71 -9.31
CA ARG A 59 -14.60 4.86 -9.34
C ARG A 59 -14.07 5.19 -7.95
N VAL A 60 -12.77 5.15 -7.80
CA VAL A 60 -12.05 5.44 -6.54
C VAL A 60 -11.44 6.83 -6.59
N LEU A 61 -11.69 7.62 -5.55
CA LEU A 61 -11.00 8.86 -5.25
C LEU A 61 -10.06 8.61 -4.08
N SER A 62 -8.76 8.74 -4.31
CA SER A 62 -7.71 8.47 -3.33
C SER A 62 -7.12 9.76 -2.79
N LEU A 63 -7.17 9.94 -1.47
CA LEU A 63 -6.61 11.09 -0.76
C LEU A 63 -5.34 10.68 -0.01
N PHE A 64 -4.38 11.60 0.05
CA PHE A 64 -3.09 11.31 0.67
C PHE A 64 -2.47 10.04 0.08
N SER A 65 -2.59 9.89 -1.23
CA SER A 65 -2.31 8.67 -1.99
C SER A 65 -0.86 8.21 -1.86
N GLY A 66 0.06 9.12 -1.53
CA GLY A 66 1.47 8.81 -1.46
C GLY A 66 1.97 8.19 -2.77
N CYS A 67 2.72 7.10 -2.67
CA CYS A 67 3.16 6.33 -3.83
C CYS A 67 2.14 5.27 -4.32
N GLY A 68 0.87 5.34 -3.91
CA GLY A 68 -0.20 4.52 -4.46
C GLY A 68 -0.32 3.10 -3.92
N GLY A 69 0.17 2.82 -2.72
CA GLY A 69 0.04 1.47 -2.15
C GLY A 69 -1.42 1.02 -2.02
N MET A 70 -2.32 1.91 -1.57
CA MET A 70 -3.74 1.63 -1.51
C MET A 70 -4.37 1.56 -2.91
N ASP A 71 -3.98 2.44 -3.82
CA ASP A 71 -4.50 2.51 -5.19
C ASP A 71 -4.20 1.23 -5.97
N ILE A 72 -2.94 0.76 -5.91
CA ILE A 72 -2.52 -0.51 -6.54
C ILE A 72 -3.31 -1.69 -5.97
N GLY A 73 -3.47 -1.73 -4.64
CA GLY A 73 -4.23 -2.79 -3.98
C GLY A 73 -5.70 -2.78 -4.38
N PHE A 74 -6.31 -1.59 -4.47
CA PHE A 74 -7.72 -1.46 -4.90
C PHE A 74 -7.91 -1.88 -6.35
N GLU A 75 -7.01 -1.56 -7.26
CA GLU A 75 -7.12 -1.96 -8.66
C GLU A 75 -6.77 -3.43 -8.92
N GLY A 76 -5.95 -4.04 -8.08
CA GLY A 76 -5.45 -5.40 -8.32
C GLY A 76 -4.52 -5.48 -9.53
N GLY A 77 -4.41 -6.63 -10.17
CA GLY A 77 -3.63 -6.82 -11.41
C GLY A 77 -2.12 -6.59 -11.25
N PHE A 78 -1.58 -6.61 -10.05
CA PHE A 78 -0.17 -6.39 -9.78
C PHE A 78 0.56 -7.70 -9.40
N ILE A 79 1.88 -7.66 -9.45
CA ILE A 79 2.73 -8.81 -9.15
C ILE A 79 3.06 -8.83 -7.66
N CYS A 80 2.92 -10.00 -7.04
CA CYS A 80 3.32 -10.22 -5.65
C CYS A 80 3.95 -11.59 -5.44
N HIS A 81 4.58 -11.79 -4.28
CA HIS A 81 5.09 -13.10 -3.91
C HIS A 81 3.94 -14.09 -3.67
N ARG A 82 4.03 -15.31 -4.21
CA ARG A 82 2.97 -16.34 -4.15
C ARG A 82 2.51 -16.62 -2.72
N LYS A 83 3.44 -16.71 -1.76
CA LYS A 83 3.11 -16.95 -0.34
C LYS A 83 2.29 -15.84 0.31
N SER A 84 2.24 -14.63 -0.28
CA SER A 84 1.37 -13.54 0.19
C SER A 84 -0.11 -13.81 -0.07
N ILE A 85 -0.44 -14.84 -0.85
CA ILE A 85 -1.81 -15.20 -1.18
C ILE A 85 -2.14 -16.56 -0.54
N ASN A 86 -3.23 -16.58 0.22
CA ASN A 86 -3.77 -17.85 0.72
C ASN A 86 -4.30 -18.66 -0.48
N PRO A 87 -3.85 -19.90 -0.68
CA PRO A 87 -4.23 -20.73 -1.84
C PRO A 87 -5.73 -21.07 -1.91
N HIS A 88 -6.48 -20.89 -0.82
CA HIS A 88 -7.94 -21.02 -0.83
C HIS A 88 -8.64 -19.85 -1.52
N ASN A 89 -7.94 -18.73 -1.76
CA ASN A 89 -8.46 -17.59 -2.48
C ASN A 89 -8.14 -17.71 -3.97
N ASP A 90 -9.16 -17.66 -4.81
CA ASP A 90 -9.01 -17.62 -6.27
C ASP A 90 -8.62 -16.21 -6.76
N TRP A 91 -7.45 -15.72 -6.32
CA TRP A 91 -6.98 -14.35 -6.58
C TRP A 91 -5.83 -14.28 -7.59
N ILE A 92 -5.25 -15.42 -7.95
CA ILE A 92 -4.14 -15.50 -8.90
C ILE A 92 -4.70 -15.52 -10.33
N GLU A 93 -4.27 -14.57 -11.17
CA GLU A 93 -4.55 -14.54 -12.60
C GLU A 93 -3.52 -15.38 -13.36
N GLU A 94 -2.23 -15.17 -13.06
CA GLU A 94 -1.12 -15.78 -13.76
C GLU A 94 0.01 -16.17 -12.80
N SER A 95 0.62 -17.33 -13.04
CA SER A 95 1.86 -17.75 -12.36
C SER A 95 3.05 -17.38 -13.22
N LEU A 96 3.88 -16.43 -12.78
CA LEU A 96 5.04 -15.97 -13.54
C LEU A 96 6.24 -16.91 -13.37
N ASN A 97 6.42 -17.41 -12.14
CA ASN A 97 7.39 -18.47 -11.82
C ASN A 97 6.96 -19.22 -10.53
N ALA A 98 7.90 -19.92 -9.87
CA ALA A 98 7.61 -20.64 -8.63
C ALA A 98 7.17 -19.71 -7.49
N ASN A 99 7.75 -18.51 -7.41
CA ASN A 99 7.62 -17.57 -6.29
C ASN A 99 6.73 -16.38 -6.59
N TRP A 100 6.59 -15.97 -7.85
CA TRP A 100 5.91 -14.73 -8.22
C TRP A 100 4.65 -14.99 -9.04
N VAL A 101 3.61 -14.26 -8.72
CA VAL A 101 2.29 -14.37 -9.35
C VAL A 101 1.74 -12.97 -9.67
N LYS A 102 0.93 -12.89 -10.73
CA LYS A 102 0.11 -11.73 -11.02
C LYS A 102 -1.29 -11.96 -10.45
N LEU A 103 -1.81 -10.98 -9.74
CA LEU A 103 -3.16 -11.02 -9.18
C LEU A 103 -4.21 -10.65 -10.21
N LYS A 104 -5.44 -11.11 -9.98
CA LYS A 104 -6.62 -10.65 -10.74
C LYS A 104 -6.86 -9.16 -10.50
N GLU A 105 -7.27 -8.47 -11.55
CA GLU A 105 -7.81 -7.12 -11.41
C GLU A 105 -9.11 -7.15 -10.61
N THR A 106 -9.38 -6.04 -9.93
CA THR A 106 -10.66 -5.78 -9.28
C THR A 106 -11.59 -5.00 -10.19
N ASN A 107 -12.81 -4.75 -9.71
CA ASN A 107 -13.75 -3.85 -10.36
C ASN A 107 -13.53 -2.37 -10.01
N PHE A 108 -12.47 -2.03 -9.28
CA PHE A 108 -12.15 -0.65 -8.91
C PHE A 108 -11.17 -0.02 -9.88
N THR A 109 -11.25 1.30 -10.03
CA THR A 109 -10.27 2.10 -10.78
C THR A 109 -10.10 3.47 -10.14
N THR A 110 -8.86 3.91 -9.95
CA THR A 110 -8.52 5.20 -9.38
C THR A 110 -8.70 6.29 -10.43
N VAL A 111 -9.67 7.17 -10.22
CA VAL A 111 -9.96 8.30 -11.13
C VAL A 111 -9.41 9.62 -10.64
N PHE A 112 -9.01 9.68 -9.39
CA PHE A 112 -8.40 10.84 -8.75
C PHE A 112 -7.48 10.37 -7.64
N ALA A 113 -6.24 10.85 -7.63
CA ALA A 113 -5.27 10.67 -6.57
C ALA A 113 -4.74 12.03 -6.11
N ASN A 114 -4.35 12.17 -4.84
CA ASN A 114 -3.90 13.45 -4.28
C ASN A 114 -2.83 13.27 -3.21
N ASP A 115 -1.77 14.05 -3.29
CA ASP A 115 -0.77 14.24 -2.24
C ASP A 115 -0.03 15.57 -2.45
N ILE A 116 0.74 16.02 -1.45
CA ILE A 116 1.57 17.23 -1.53
C ILE A 116 3.04 16.94 -1.86
N LEU A 117 3.44 15.68 -1.95
CA LEU A 117 4.83 15.26 -2.11
C LEU A 117 5.15 14.99 -3.59
N GLU A 118 6.16 15.71 -4.13
CA GLU A 118 6.62 15.49 -5.50
C GLU A 118 7.14 14.06 -5.73
N GLU A 119 7.88 13.51 -4.75
CA GLU A 119 8.39 12.14 -4.82
C GLU A 119 7.25 11.11 -4.86
N ALA A 120 6.14 11.39 -4.16
CA ALA A 120 4.96 10.55 -4.18
C ALA A 120 4.32 10.54 -5.58
N LYS A 121 4.06 11.72 -6.18
CA LYS A 121 3.54 11.81 -7.55
C LYS A 121 4.47 11.13 -8.56
N ALA A 122 5.77 11.38 -8.49
CA ALA A 122 6.74 10.84 -9.43
C ALA A 122 6.78 9.30 -9.39
N THR A 123 6.72 8.70 -8.19
CA THR A 123 6.69 7.24 -8.04
C THR A 123 5.33 6.67 -8.46
N TRP A 124 4.21 7.25 -8.02
CA TRP A 124 2.87 6.85 -8.40
C TRP A 124 2.69 6.84 -9.92
N PHE A 125 3.02 7.96 -10.56
CA PHE A 125 2.84 8.12 -12.00
C PHE A 125 3.70 7.14 -12.79
N SER A 126 4.92 6.85 -12.37
CA SER A 126 5.80 5.92 -13.08
C SER A 126 5.23 4.50 -13.20
N TYR A 127 4.46 4.06 -12.23
CA TYR A 127 3.82 2.75 -12.23
C TYR A 127 2.41 2.80 -12.84
N MET A 128 1.60 3.74 -12.39
CA MET A 128 0.19 3.84 -12.78
C MET A 128 0.01 4.27 -14.25
N HIS A 129 0.98 5.03 -14.82
CA HIS A 129 0.96 5.34 -16.25
C HIS A 129 1.02 4.08 -17.14
N LYS A 130 1.83 3.09 -16.77
CA LYS A 130 1.88 1.79 -17.47
C LYS A 130 0.53 1.05 -17.42
N ARG A 131 -0.31 1.37 -16.45
CA ARG A 131 -1.66 0.84 -16.25
C ARG A 131 -2.75 1.69 -16.92
N GLY A 132 -2.36 2.76 -17.63
CA GLY A 132 -3.25 3.61 -18.41
C GLY A 132 -3.67 4.92 -17.73
N HIS A 133 -3.17 5.22 -16.51
CA HIS A 133 -3.51 6.48 -15.84
C HIS A 133 -2.73 7.66 -16.42
N SER A 134 -3.41 8.80 -16.57
CA SER A 134 -2.78 10.05 -16.98
C SER A 134 -2.13 10.79 -15.80
N SER A 135 -1.22 11.73 -16.09
CA SER A 135 -0.64 12.60 -15.07
C SER A 135 -1.66 13.52 -14.38
N GLU A 136 -2.78 13.77 -15.05
CA GLU A 136 -3.89 14.59 -14.55
C GLU A 136 -4.72 13.89 -13.49
N SER A 137 -4.67 12.56 -13.45
CA SER A 137 -5.32 11.78 -12.39
C SER A 137 -4.71 12.03 -11.01
N TYR A 138 -3.47 12.58 -10.95
CA TYR A 138 -2.78 12.85 -9.70
C TYR A 138 -2.60 14.36 -9.44
N ARG A 139 -3.34 14.89 -8.47
CA ARG A 139 -3.26 16.28 -8.03
C ARG A 139 -2.15 16.47 -7.00
N LEU A 140 -1.08 17.18 -7.39
CA LEU A 140 0.05 17.50 -6.51
C LEU A 140 -0.21 18.83 -5.81
N GLU A 141 -1.07 18.81 -4.83
CA GLU A 141 -1.40 19.99 -4.02
C GLU A 141 -2.14 19.59 -2.73
N SER A 142 -2.35 20.54 -1.82
CA SER A 142 -3.09 20.27 -0.60
C SER A 142 -4.57 20.06 -0.88
N ILE A 143 -5.16 18.99 -0.31
CA ILE A 143 -6.61 18.78 -0.37
C ILE A 143 -7.40 19.94 0.23
N VAL A 144 -6.82 20.66 1.18
CA VAL A 144 -7.42 21.87 1.78
C VAL A 144 -7.69 22.92 0.72
N ASP A 145 -6.73 23.13 -0.18
CA ASP A 145 -6.82 24.14 -1.24
C ASP A 145 -7.86 23.74 -2.30
N ILE A 146 -7.92 22.47 -2.65
CA ILE A 146 -8.94 21.92 -3.57
C ILE A 146 -10.35 22.11 -3.00
N VAL A 147 -10.57 21.78 -1.72
CA VAL A 147 -11.88 21.95 -1.06
C VAL A 147 -12.25 23.44 -0.92
N LYS A 148 -11.27 24.31 -0.66
CA LYS A 148 -11.52 25.77 -0.62
C LYS A 148 -11.98 26.30 -1.97
N ARG A 149 -11.37 25.86 -3.08
CA ARG A 149 -11.80 26.24 -4.42
C ARG A 149 -13.20 25.69 -4.75
N TYR A 150 -13.50 24.47 -4.32
CA TYR A 150 -14.87 23.94 -4.45
C TYR A 150 -15.90 24.84 -3.78
N ARG A 151 -15.64 25.33 -2.57
CA ARG A 151 -16.52 26.28 -1.86
C ARG A 151 -16.68 27.64 -2.58
N GLN A 152 -15.72 27.98 -3.46
CA GLN A 152 -15.77 29.16 -4.33
C GLN A 152 -16.46 28.86 -5.69
N GLY A 153 -17.04 27.67 -5.87
CA GLY A 153 -17.73 27.27 -7.09
C GLY A 153 -16.85 26.58 -8.14
N ILE A 154 -15.58 26.27 -7.83
CA ILE A 154 -14.68 25.59 -8.76
C ILE A 154 -14.61 24.10 -8.37
N ASN A 155 -15.36 23.26 -9.08
CA ASN A 155 -15.37 21.83 -8.83
C ASN A 155 -14.30 21.11 -9.67
N GLU A 156 -13.30 20.54 -9.01
CA GLU A 156 -12.22 19.74 -9.61
C GLU A 156 -12.38 18.24 -9.32
N PHE A 157 -13.36 17.86 -8.52
CA PHE A 157 -13.61 16.44 -8.24
C PHE A 157 -14.31 15.75 -9.41
N PRO A 158 -13.89 14.54 -9.79
CA PRO A 158 -14.57 13.75 -10.81
C PRO A 158 -16.02 13.45 -10.38
N PRO A 159 -16.99 13.39 -11.33
CA PRO A 159 -18.35 12.97 -11.01
C PRO A 159 -18.43 11.48 -10.65
N HIS A 160 -19.49 11.11 -9.93
CA HIS A 160 -19.83 9.71 -9.65
C HIS A 160 -18.70 8.91 -8.98
N ILE A 161 -18.27 9.31 -7.81
CA ILE A 161 -17.30 8.57 -6.99
C ILE A 161 -18.05 7.47 -6.21
N ASP A 162 -17.62 6.22 -6.37
CA ASP A 162 -18.17 5.08 -5.62
C ASP A 162 -17.45 4.87 -4.29
N VAL A 163 -16.13 5.06 -4.28
CA VAL A 163 -15.28 4.83 -3.10
C VAL A 163 -14.33 6.01 -2.88
N VAL A 164 -14.23 6.49 -1.64
CA VAL A 164 -13.14 7.38 -1.21
C VAL A 164 -12.20 6.59 -0.31
N THR A 165 -10.91 6.59 -0.64
CA THR A 165 -9.85 6.03 0.21
C THR A 165 -8.94 7.15 0.71
N GLY A 166 -8.33 6.99 1.90
CA GLY A 166 -7.36 7.97 2.36
C GLY A 166 -6.62 7.56 3.63
N GLY A 167 -5.30 7.74 3.61
CA GLY A 167 -4.44 7.63 4.78
C GLY A 167 -4.05 9.02 5.30
N PHE A 168 -4.90 9.68 6.07
CA PHE A 168 -4.61 11.04 6.51
C PHE A 168 -3.38 11.10 7.44
N PRO A 169 -2.55 12.15 7.35
CA PRO A 169 -1.28 12.24 8.08
C PRO A 169 -1.42 12.02 9.58
N CYS A 170 -0.58 11.13 10.12
CA CYS A 170 -0.62 10.65 11.50
C CYS A 170 0.57 11.11 12.35
N GLN A 171 1.45 11.96 11.84
CA GLN A 171 2.73 12.28 12.52
C GLN A 171 2.55 12.88 13.91
N ASP A 172 1.40 13.46 14.20
CA ASP A 172 1.05 13.99 15.51
C ASP A 172 0.36 12.94 16.41
N PHE A 173 -0.03 11.79 15.85
CA PHE A 173 -0.65 10.67 16.56
C PHE A 173 0.29 9.47 16.78
N SER A 174 1.45 9.42 16.10
CA SER A 174 2.35 8.27 16.17
C SER A 174 3.23 8.24 17.42
N VAL A 175 3.70 7.04 17.81
CA VAL A 175 4.63 6.85 18.94
C VAL A 175 5.99 7.52 18.64
N ALA A 176 6.40 7.60 17.37
CA ALA A 176 7.62 8.27 16.94
C ALA A 176 7.45 9.80 16.82
N GLY A 177 6.20 10.30 16.76
CA GLY A 177 5.89 11.73 16.75
C GLY A 177 5.78 12.32 18.16
N LYS A 178 5.58 13.65 18.23
CA LYS A 178 5.42 14.36 19.50
C LYS A 178 4.07 14.14 20.22
N ARG A 179 3.22 13.24 19.71
CA ARG A 179 1.87 12.91 20.20
C ARG A 179 0.98 14.13 20.46
N LYS A 180 1.11 15.16 19.63
CA LYS A 180 0.33 16.41 19.80
C LYS A 180 -1.13 16.26 19.36
N GLY A 181 -1.49 15.17 18.67
CA GLY A 181 -2.87 14.93 18.23
C GLY A 181 -3.40 16.08 17.37
N PHE A 182 -4.51 16.67 17.79
CA PHE A 182 -5.12 17.82 17.10
C PHE A 182 -4.34 19.13 17.26
N ASP A 183 -3.37 19.20 18.18
CA ASP A 183 -2.59 20.40 18.52
C ASP A 183 -1.30 20.51 17.69
N SER A 184 -1.34 20.12 16.43
CA SER A 184 -0.20 20.21 15.53
C SER A 184 0.21 21.66 15.26
N ASN A 185 1.53 21.92 15.29
CA ASN A 185 2.10 23.23 14.95
C ASN A 185 2.55 23.34 13.48
N LYS A 186 2.15 22.40 12.64
CA LYS A 186 2.39 22.41 11.19
C LYS A 186 1.09 22.65 10.44
N ASP A 187 1.18 23.44 9.36
CA ASP A 187 0.08 23.66 8.44
C ASP A 187 -0.18 22.44 7.53
N HIS A 188 -1.22 22.49 6.73
CA HIS A 188 -1.62 21.43 5.79
C HIS A 188 -0.58 21.16 4.67
N ASN A 189 0.36 22.07 4.44
CA ASN A 189 1.50 21.94 3.55
C ASN A 189 2.75 21.41 4.26
N GLY A 190 2.66 21.11 5.56
CA GLY A 190 3.76 20.58 6.37
C GLY A 190 4.76 21.63 6.85
N ARG A 191 4.50 22.94 6.65
CA ARG A 191 5.35 24.04 7.10
C ARG A 191 5.08 24.37 8.56
N LYS A 192 6.11 24.79 9.30
CA LYS A 192 5.95 25.22 10.70
C LYS A 192 5.17 26.55 10.74
N ARG A 193 4.12 26.61 11.55
CA ARG A 193 3.34 27.85 11.78
C ARG A 193 4.09 28.79 12.70
N ILE A 194 3.89 30.08 12.49
CA ILE A 194 4.46 31.17 13.32
C ILE A 194 3.65 31.29 14.62
N GLU A 195 2.35 30.97 14.57
CA GLU A 195 1.45 31.00 15.72
C GLU A 195 1.09 29.58 16.19
N ASP A 196 1.19 29.34 17.49
CA ASP A 196 0.95 28.03 18.13
C ASP A 196 -0.56 27.77 18.38
N VAL A 197 -1.46 28.42 17.62
CA VAL A 197 -2.91 28.27 17.80
C VAL A 197 -3.43 27.14 16.92
N PRO A 198 -4.10 26.11 17.48
CA PRO A 198 -4.76 25.06 16.69
C PRO A 198 -5.81 25.66 15.75
N SER A 199 -5.76 25.34 14.46
CA SER A 199 -6.78 25.71 13.49
C SER A 199 -7.23 24.48 12.72
N GLU A 200 -8.37 24.56 12.03
CA GLU A 200 -8.87 23.46 11.17
C GLU A 200 -7.88 23.08 10.06
N GLU A 201 -7.00 23.99 9.68
CA GLU A 201 -5.96 23.80 8.67
C GLU A 201 -4.69 23.14 9.21
N THR A 202 -4.65 22.79 10.50
CA THR A 202 -3.50 22.10 11.06
C THR A 202 -3.43 20.66 10.57
N ARG A 203 -2.21 20.14 10.48
CA ARG A 203 -1.93 18.77 10.04
C ARG A 203 -2.65 17.70 10.87
N GLY A 204 -2.85 17.95 12.16
CA GLY A 204 -3.59 17.04 13.06
C GLY A 204 -5.10 16.97 12.75
N LYS A 205 -5.64 17.91 11.96
CA LYS A 205 -7.06 17.94 11.58
C LYS A 205 -7.32 17.56 10.10
N LEU A 206 -6.36 17.00 9.38
CA LEU A 206 -6.54 16.62 7.98
C LEU A 206 -7.60 15.53 7.75
N TYR A 207 -7.98 14.76 8.79
CA TYR A 207 -9.15 13.87 8.71
C TYR A 207 -10.44 14.65 8.43
N PHE A 208 -10.57 15.87 8.97
CA PHE A 208 -11.71 16.76 8.72
C PHE A 208 -11.83 17.12 7.24
N TRP A 209 -10.70 17.38 6.58
CA TRP A 209 -10.69 17.69 5.16
C TRP A 209 -11.01 16.47 4.29
N MET A 210 -10.64 15.26 4.73
CA MET A 210 -11.17 14.02 4.14
C MET A 210 -12.69 13.92 4.30
N LYS A 211 -13.23 14.27 5.49
CA LYS A 211 -14.68 14.36 5.70
C LYS A 211 -15.34 15.33 4.71
N GLN A 212 -14.75 16.51 4.50
CA GLN A 212 -15.27 17.49 3.54
C GLN A 212 -15.32 16.93 2.09
N VAL A 213 -14.32 16.13 1.69
CA VAL A 213 -14.36 15.47 0.38
C VAL A 213 -15.49 14.42 0.34
N ILE A 214 -15.70 13.68 1.43
CA ILE A 214 -16.81 12.73 1.55
C ILE A 214 -18.17 13.47 1.48
N ASP A 215 -18.29 14.63 2.13
CA ASP A 215 -19.49 15.49 2.06
C ASP A 215 -19.77 15.92 0.62
N ILE A 216 -18.73 16.31 -0.13
CA ILE A 216 -18.85 16.80 -1.52
C ILE A 216 -19.17 15.67 -2.50
N THR A 217 -18.44 14.57 -2.42
CA THR A 217 -18.50 13.50 -3.43
C THR A 217 -19.50 12.41 -3.11
N GLN A 218 -19.93 12.32 -1.87
CA GLN A 218 -20.94 11.38 -1.35
C GLN A 218 -20.73 9.93 -1.87
N PRO A 219 -19.55 9.33 -1.67
CA PRO A 219 -19.27 7.97 -2.13
C PRO A 219 -20.19 6.95 -1.44
N LYS A 220 -20.40 5.80 -2.06
CA LYS A 220 -21.12 4.69 -1.40
C LYS A 220 -20.35 4.12 -0.22
N VAL A 221 -19.01 4.08 -0.35
CA VAL A 221 -18.10 3.59 0.70
C VAL A 221 -16.95 4.58 0.87
N PHE A 222 -16.49 4.79 2.10
CA PHE A 222 -15.18 5.35 2.33
C PHE A 222 -14.34 4.45 3.24
N ILE A 223 -13.02 4.51 3.06
CA ILE A 223 -12.04 3.81 3.86
C ILE A 223 -10.97 4.80 4.28
N ALA A 224 -10.87 5.05 5.59
CA ALA A 224 -9.85 5.92 6.16
C ALA A 224 -8.86 5.08 6.99
N GLU A 225 -7.57 5.28 6.71
CA GLU A 225 -6.47 4.55 7.36
C GLU A 225 -5.68 5.48 8.27
N ASN A 226 -5.18 4.92 9.37
CA ASN A 226 -4.21 5.62 10.23
C ASN A 226 -3.37 4.62 11.04
N VAL A 227 -2.39 5.13 11.78
CA VAL A 227 -1.57 4.30 12.68
C VAL A 227 -2.37 3.81 13.89
N LYS A 228 -2.01 2.64 14.43
CA LYS A 228 -2.59 2.10 15.67
C LYS A 228 -2.56 3.10 16.82
N GLY A 229 -1.52 3.95 16.91
CA GLY A 229 -1.38 4.95 17.96
C GLY A 229 -2.61 5.87 18.13
N LEU A 230 -3.38 6.09 17.07
CA LEU A 230 -4.59 6.91 17.09
C LEU A 230 -5.65 6.36 18.05
N VAL A 231 -5.82 5.03 18.16
CA VAL A 231 -6.83 4.43 19.04
C VAL A 231 -6.49 4.55 20.55
N ASN A 232 -5.24 4.94 20.85
CA ASN A 232 -4.75 5.09 22.23
C ASN A 232 -4.78 6.56 22.71
N LEU A 233 -5.31 7.48 21.90
CA LEU A 233 -5.35 8.93 22.20
C LEU A 233 -6.75 9.33 22.69
N GLY A 234 -7.13 8.93 23.91
CA GLY A 234 -8.39 9.33 24.52
C GLY A 234 -9.60 9.16 23.58
N ASP A 235 -10.40 10.20 23.42
CA ASP A 235 -11.64 10.20 22.63
C ASP A 235 -11.43 10.43 21.12
N VAL A 236 -10.20 10.60 20.65
CA VAL A 236 -9.89 10.94 19.24
C VAL A 236 -10.54 9.99 18.25
N LYS A 237 -10.46 8.67 18.52
CA LYS A 237 -11.10 7.65 17.67
C LYS A 237 -12.62 7.86 17.58
N THR A 238 -13.26 8.13 18.71
CA THR A 238 -14.71 8.32 18.79
C THR A 238 -15.15 9.61 18.09
N ILE A 239 -14.39 10.70 18.28
CA ILE A 239 -14.64 11.98 17.60
C ILE A 239 -14.55 11.79 16.06
N ILE A 240 -13.51 11.18 15.57
CA ILE A 240 -13.33 10.92 14.13
C ILE A 240 -14.47 10.04 13.60
N GLN A 241 -14.86 8.99 14.34
CA GLN A 241 -15.96 8.11 13.94
C GLN A 241 -17.30 8.86 13.87
N GLN A 242 -17.59 9.72 14.84
CA GLN A 242 -18.82 10.54 14.87
C GLN A 242 -18.83 11.59 13.75
N ASP A 243 -17.72 12.26 13.52
CA ASP A 243 -17.57 13.22 12.44
C ASP A 243 -17.81 12.56 11.07
N PHE A 244 -17.21 11.41 10.82
CA PHE A 244 -17.46 10.65 9.59
C PHE A 244 -18.90 10.13 9.48
N ALA A 245 -19.53 9.75 10.59
CA ALA A 245 -20.91 9.29 10.58
C ALA A 245 -21.92 10.39 10.20
N SER A 246 -21.56 11.66 10.47
CA SER A 246 -22.34 12.84 10.10
C SER A 246 -22.06 13.37 8.68
N ALA A 247 -21.18 12.72 7.91
CA ALA A 247 -20.83 13.17 6.56
C ALA A 247 -21.96 12.93 5.55
N GLY A 248 -22.02 13.79 4.50
CA GLY A 248 -23.04 13.74 3.46
C GLY A 248 -24.45 14.09 3.96
N ASP A 249 -25.40 14.10 3.03
CA ASP A 249 -26.76 14.55 3.33
C ASP A 249 -27.53 13.58 4.24
N ASN A 250 -27.31 12.27 4.08
CA ASN A 250 -28.02 11.21 4.81
C ASN A 250 -27.17 10.46 5.84
N GLY A 251 -25.91 10.85 5.96
CA GLY A 251 -24.93 10.25 6.87
C GLY A 251 -24.45 8.85 6.46
N TYR A 252 -23.50 8.35 7.21
CA TYR A 252 -22.87 7.05 7.00
C TYR A 252 -23.07 6.15 8.22
N ILE A 253 -23.16 4.84 7.98
CA ILE A 253 -22.88 3.85 9.01
C ILE A 253 -21.37 3.70 9.08
N VAL A 254 -20.75 4.21 10.14
CA VAL A 254 -19.30 4.03 10.40
C VAL A 254 -19.15 2.91 11.42
N LEU A 255 -18.65 1.80 10.94
CA LEU A 255 -18.42 0.62 11.80
C LEU A 255 -17.33 0.88 12.84
N THR A 256 -17.34 0.10 13.91
CA THR A 256 -16.27 0.16 14.92
C THR A 256 -14.93 -0.04 14.24
N PRO A 257 -14.02 0.95 14.30
CA PRO A 257 -12.73 0.86 13.63
C PRO A 257 -11.90 -0.31 14.15
N ARG A 258 -11.27 -1.06 13.23
CA ARG A 258 -10.45 -2.22 13.56
C ARG A 258 -8.98 -1.94 13.31
N VAL A 259 -8.14 -2.43 14.20
CA VAL A 259 -6.69 -2.51 13.96
C VAL A 259 -6.40 -3.80 13.21
N LEU A 260 -5.87 -3.67 12.00
CA LEU A 260 -5.45 -4.79 11.18
C LEU A 260 -3.92 -4.92 11.25
N HIS A 261 -3.43 -6.14 11.53
CA HIS A 261 -2.01 -6.45 11.49
C HIS A 261 -1.68 -6.98 10.08
N ALA A 262 -0.80 -6.29 9.35
CA ALA A 262 -0.52 -6.58 7.94
C ALA A 262 -0.04 -8.02 7.71
N ALA A 263 0.71 -8.60 8.66
CA ALA A 263 1.18 -9.98 8.55
C ALA A 263 0.05 -11.03 8.58
N ASP A 264 -1.12 -10.73 9.15
CA ASP A 264 -2.30 -11.60 9.08
C ASP A 264 -2.94 -11.62 7.66
N PHE A 265 -2.45 -10.77 6.76
CA PHE A 265 -2.96 -10.62 5.40
C PHE A 265 -1.89 -10.90 4.32
N GLY A 266 -0.79 -11.58 4.69
CA GLY A 266 0.24 -11.99 3.75
C GLY A 266 1.33 -10.95 3.46
N VAL A 267 1.45 -9.92 4.31
CA VAL A 267 2.51 -8.93 4.22
C VAL A 267 3.65 -9.32 5.16
N PRO A 268 4.90 -9.46 4.70
CA PRO A 268 6.03 -9.83 5.56
C PRO A 268 6.52 -8.66 6.44
N GLU A 269 5.60 -7.93 7.08
CA GLU A 269 5.90 -6.72 7.86
C GLU A 269 5.09 -6.70 9.17
N SER A 270 5.75 -6.39 10.27
CA SER A 270 5.09 -6.08 11.54
C SER A 270 4.51 -4.66 11.50
N ARG A 271 3.35 -4.52 10.86
CA ARG A 271 2.67 -3.23 10.64
C ARG A 271 1.21 -3.30 11.06
N GLU A 272 0.81 -2.46 11.99
CA GLU A 272 -0.57 -2.36 12.47
C GLU A 272 -1.19 -1.03 12.02
N ARG A 273 -2.40 -1.11 11.46
CA ARG A 273 -3.15 0.07 10.99
C ARG A 273 -4.59 0.02 11.46
N VAL A 274 -5.09 1.14 11.96
CA VAL A 274 -6.51 1.31 12.24
C VAL A 274 -7.22 1.68 10.95
N ILE A 275 -8.29 0.96 10.66
CA ILE A 275 -9.12 1.15 9.47
C ILE A 275 -10.52 1.55 9.91
N PHE A 276 -11.00 2.67 9.37
CA PHE A 276 -12.38 3.13 9.47
C PHE A 276 -13.07 2.80 8.15
N ILE A 277 -14.25 2.18 8.21
CA ILE A 277 -15.09 1.91 7.04
C ILE A 277 -16.44 2.54 7.28
N GLY A 278 -16.83 3.43 6.38
CA GLY A 278 -18.16 4.04 6.38
C GLY A 278 -18.94 3.70 5.12
N ILE A 279 -20.22 3.43 5.28
CA ILE A 279 -21.11 3.00 4.22
C ILE A 279 -22.31 3.95 4.21
N ARG A 280 -22.60 4.59 3.07
CA ARG A 280 -23.65 5.60 2.92
C ARG A 280 -25.04 4.99 3.10
N LYS A 281 -25.83 5.53 4.03
CA LYS A 281 -27.10 4.94 4.49
C LYS A 281 -28.15 4.82 3.39
N ASP A 282 -28.36 5.87 2.60
CA ASP A 282 -29.39 5.94 1.56
C ASP A 282 -29.07 5.07 0.32
N ALA A 283 -27.79 4.70 0.14
CA ALA A 283 -27.37 3.81 -0.94
C ALA A 283 -27.60 2.32 -0.64
N LEU A 284 -27.78 1.97 0.64
CA LEU A 284 -27.94 0.58 1.08
C LEU A 284 -29.30 -0.02 0.67
N LYS A 285 -29.30 -1.31 0.39
CA LYS A 285 -30.49 -2.13 0.40
C LYS A 285 -31.03 -2.24 1.83
N LYS A 286 -32.35 -2.44 1.98
CA LYS A 286 -33.01 -2.49 3.28
C LYS A 286 -32.39 -3.54 4.19
N ASP A 287 -32.19 -4.76 3.72
CA ASP A 287 -31.63 -5.87 4.50
C ASP A 287 -30.20 -5.58 4.96
N ALA A 288 -29.39 -4.93 4.10
CA ALA A 288 -28.04 -4.52 4.43
C ALA A 288 -28.01 -3.41 5.49
N LEU A 289 -28.92 -2.42 5.37
CA LEU A 289 -29.08 -1.36 6.36
C LEU A 289 -29.42 -1.93 7.74
N GLU A 290 -30.40 -2.83 7.79
CA GLU A 290 -30.83 -3.50 9.03
C GLU A 290 -29.71 -4.36 9.62
N ALA A 291 -28.97 -5.11 8.79
CA ALA A 291 -27.86 -5.95 9.22
C ALA A 291 -26.71 -5.13 9.82
N LEU A 292 -26.33 -4.02 9.15
CA LEU A 292 -25.21 -3.15 9.58
C LEU A 292 -25.52 -2.34 10.85
N GLN A 293 -26.80 -2.21 11.24
CA GLN A 293 -27.23 -1.53 12.46
C GLN A 293 -27.36 -2.46 13.66
N LYS A 294 -27.22 -3.79 13.47
CA LYS A 294 -27.29 -4.75 14.58
C LYS A 294 -26.08 -4.59 15.50
N GLU A 295 -26.30 -4.77 16.80
CA GLU A 295 -25.23 -4.79 17.81
C GLU A 295 -24.19 -5.87 17.48
N ALA A 296 -24.65 -7.09 17.16
CA ALA A 296 -23.81 -8.17 16.64
C ALA A 296 -23.88 -8.16 15.10
N LEU A 297 -22.85 -7.60 14.45
CA LEU A 297 -22.74 -7.55 13.01
C LEU A 297 -22.63 -8.96 12.41
N PRO A 298 -23.58 -9.40 11.56
CA PRO A 298 -23.49 -10.69 10.90
C PRO A 298 -22.23 -10.78 10.02
N SER A 299 -21.56 -11.92 10.03
CA SER A 299 -20.26 -12.09 9.35
C SER A 299 -20.34 -11.88 7.86
N GLU A 300 -21.44 -12.26 7.22
CA GLU A 300 -21.70 -12.07 5.79
C GLU A 300 -21.79 -10.58 5.40
N TYR A 301 -22.22 -9.71 6.33
CA TYR A 301 -22.30 -8.25 6.12
C TYR A 301 -21.08 -7.50 6.67
N ASN A 302 -20.06 -8.17 7.21
CA ASN A 302 -18.90 -7.50 7.77
C ASN A 302 -17.93 -7.05 6.65
N PRO A 303 -17.66 -5.74 6.44
CA PRO A 303 -16.80 -5.27 5.38
C PRO A 303 -15.29 -5.38 5.68
N TYR A 304 -14.91 -5.71 6.90
CA TYR A 304 -13.51 -5.99 7.21
C TYR A 304 -13.11 -7.36 6.68
N PRO A 305 -11.95 -7.47 6.00
CA PRO A 305 -11.47 -8.76 5.53
C PRO A 305 -11.16 -9.69 6.71
N SER A 306 -11.34 -10.99 6.50
CA SER A 306 -10.87 -12.02 7.43
C SER A 306 -9.37 -12.24 7.24
N PRO A 307 -8.62 -12.55 8.32
CA PRO A 307 -7.22 -12.95 8.20
C PRO A 307 -7.03 -14.11 7.22
N THR A 308 -5.93 -14.10 6.51
CA THR A 308 -5.53 -15.13 5.54
C THR A 308 -4.29 -15.90 6.01
N HIS A 309 -3.53 -15.32 6.95
CA HIS A 309 -2.29 -15.87 7.49
C HIS A 309 -2.33 -15.90 9.02
N ALA A 310 -1.65 -16.88 9.61
CA ALA A 310 -1.63 -17.14 11.06
C ALA A 310 -0.45 -16.45 11.73
N TYR A 311 -0.42 -15.10 11.79
CA TYR A 311 0.59 -14.36 12.56
C TYR A 311 0.09 -14.01 13.96
N SER A 312 -0.86 -13.10 14.07
CA SER A 312 -1.54 -12.75 15.33
C SER A 312 -2.93 -13.37 15.42
N SER A 313 -3.44 -13.89 14.32
CA SER A 313 -4.73 -14.56 14.21
C SER A 313 -4.58 -16.08 14.27
N GLN A 314 -5.61 -16.76 14.80
CA GLN A 314 -5.72 -18.22 14.84
C GLN A 314 -7.03 -18.64 14.17
N GLY A 315 -7.02 -19.78 13.50
CA GLY A 315 -8.23 -20.30 12.84
C GLY A 315 -7.89 -21.34 11.76
N GLU A 316 -8.92 -22.06 11.34
CA GLU A 316 -8.80 -23.01 10.22
C GLU A 316 -8.60 -22.27 8.89
N GLY A 317 -7.85 -22.87 7.96
CA GLY A 317 -7.61 -22.33 6.64
C GLY A 317 -6.59 -21.18 6.57
N LEU A 318 -6.00 -20.76 7.69
CA LEU A 318 -4.89 -19.80 7.70
C LEU A 318 -3.59 -20.50 7.28
N VAL A 319 -2.77 -19.78 6.48
CA VAL A 319 -1.45 -20.26 6.07
C VAL A 319 -0.35 -19.59 6.91
N ALA A 320 0.88 -20.12 6.84
CA ALA A 320 2.02 -19.56 7.54
C ALA A 320 2.30 -18.11 7.11
N PRO A 321 2.78 -17.24 8.01
CA PRO A 321 3.20 -15.88 7.66
C PRO A 321 4.31 -15.87 6.61
N VAL A 322 4.30 -14.88 5.74
CA VAL A 322 5.39 -14.63 4.80
C VAL A 322 6.57 -14.02 5.56
N VAL A 323 7.78 -14.48 5.27
CA VAL A 323 8.99 -13.98 5.92
C VAL A 323 9.88 -13.16 4.97
N CYS A 324 10.79 -12.35 5.52
CA CYS A 324 11.68 -11.52 4.70
C CYS A 324 12.47 -12.32 3.67
N GLY A 325 12.96 -13.50 4.04
CA GLY A 325 13.72 -14.38 3.17
C GLY A 325 12.95 -14.85 1.93
N ASP A 326 11.62 -15.01 2.05
CA ASP A 326 10.78 -15.38 0.92
C ASP A 326 10.83 -14.31 -0.18
N VAL A 327 10.61 -13.05 0.18
CA VAL A 327 10.50 -11.94 -0.78
C VAL A 327 11.87 -11.43 -1.26
N PHE A 328 12.97 -11.84 -0.62
CA PHE A 328 14.33 -11.49 -1.05
C PHE A 328 14.99 -12.57 -1.90
N GLN A 329 14.34 -13.70 -2.08
CA GLN A 329 14.89 -14.77 -2.91
C GLN A 329 15.08 -14.28 -4.35
N GLY A 330 16.29 -14.49 -4.90
CA GLY A 330 16.66 -14.04 -6.23
C GLY A 330 17.23 -12.60 -6.29
N LEU A 331 17.19 -11.81 -5.20
CA LEU A 331 17.87 -10.52 -5.17
C LEU A 331 19.40 -10.72 -5.12
N SER A 332 20.11 -10.09 -6.08
CA SER A 332 21.56 -9.96 -6.03
C SER A 332 22.00 -8.95 -4.97
N GLU A 333 23.31 -8.83 -4.71
CA GLU A 333 23.80 -7.69 -3.91
C GLU A 333 23.61 -6.38 -4.68
N PRO A 334 23.37 -5.24 -3.99
CA PRO A 334 23.02 -3.96 -4.60
C PRO A 334 24.02 -3.47 -5.66
N GLU A 335 25.29 -3.79 -5.48
CA GLU A 335 26.38 -3.40 -6.40
C GLU A 335 26.25 -4.07 -7.78
N MET A 336 25.61 -5.23 -7.84
CA MET A 336 25.40 -6.02 -9.06
C MET A 336 24.04 -5.69 -9.73
N SER A 337 23.18 -4.93 -9.07
CA SER A 337 21.84 -4.65 -9.55
C SER A 337 21.77 -3.49 -10.55
N SER A 338 20.97 -3.64 -11.60
CA SER A 338 20.55 -2.56 -12.49
C SER A 338 19.39 -1.73 -11.93
N ASP A 339 18.60 -2.29 -10.97
CA ASP A 339 17.52 -1.56 -10.32
C ASP A 339 18.06 -0.44 -9.42
N LEU A 340 17.75 0.80 -9.77
CA LEU A 340 18.18 1.97 -9.00
C LEU A 340 17.65 1.94 -7.56
N SER A 341 16.46 1.36 -7.33
CA SER A 341 15.86 1.22 -6.01
C SER A 341 16.60 0.20 -5.12
N HIS A 342 17.39 -0.68 -5.74
CA HIS A 342 18.26 -1.62 -5.03
C HIS A 342 19.70 -1.09 -4.94
N LYS A 343 20.20 -0.50 -6.02
CA LYS A 343 21.59 0.02 -6.13
C LYS A 343 21.86 1.18 -5.18
N TYR A 344 20.91 2.09 -5.00
CA TYR A 344 21.05 3.29 -4.17
C TYR A 344 20.30 3.12 -2.85
N TYR A 345 21.04 3.06 -1.75
CA TYR A 345 20.51 2.88 -0.40
C TYR A 345 21.27 3.70 0.65
N SER A 346 20.76 3.75 1.87
CA SER A 346 21.37 4.46 3.00
C SER A 346 22.71 3.86 3.36
N LYS A 347 23.75 4.68 3.35
CA LYS A 347 25.12 4.33 3.80
C LYS A 347 25.38 4.75 5.26
N ALA A 348 24.32 5.05 6.03
CA ALA A 348 24.44 5.44 7.43
C ALA A 348 25.04 4.29 8.26
N LYS A 349 26.09 4.60 9.00
CA LYS A 349 26.84 3.64 9.83
C LYS A 349 26.03 3.17 11.03
N TYR A 350 26.44 2.07 11.62
CA TYR A 350 25.94 1.60 12.90
C TYR A 350 26.27 2.60 14.02
N MET A 351 25.29 2.90 14.87
CA MET A 351 25.41 3.90 15.96
C MET A 351 25.14 3.30 17.34
N GLY A 352 25.12 1.98 17.45
CA GLY A 352 24.83 1.30 18.71
C GLY A 352 23.38 0.86 18.86
N SER A 353 23.16 -0.24 19.58
CA SER A 353 21.86 -0.90 19.74
C SER A 353 20.79 -0.07 20.46
N HIS A 354 21.18 1.02 21.12
CA HIS A 354 20.28 1.96 21.81
C HIS A 354 19.56 2.91 20.84
N CYS A 355 20.05 3.05 19.61
CA CYS A 355 19.41 3.88 18.59
C CYS A 355 18.37 3.07 17.78
N GLN A 356 17.40 3.77 17.23
CA GLN A 356 16.38 3.19 16.35
C GLN A 356 16.99 2.77 15.02
N GLY A 357 16.47 1.68 14.40
CA GLY A 357 16.96 1.21 13.10
C GLY A 357 18.35 0.55 13.15
N GLN A 358 18.84 0.18 14.33
CA GLN A 358 20.18 -0.41 14.51
C GLN A 358 20.16 -1.94 14.69
N LYS A 359 19.08 -2.59 14.21
CA LYS A 359 18.96 -4.05 14.27
C LYS A 359 19.12 -4.67 12.89
N GLU A 360 19.73 -5.85 12.85
CA GLU A 360 19.69 -6.73 11.69
C GLU A 360 18.31 -7.37 11.58
N ILE A 361 17.78 -7.48 10.36
CA ILE A 361 16.53 -8.22 10.13
C ILE A 361 16.80 -9.73 10.19
N ALA A 362 15.80 -10.49 10.66
CA ALA A 362 15.81 -11.94 10.59
C ALA A 362 15.14 -12.39 9.30
N LEU A 363 15.84 -13.18 8.46
CA LEU A 363 15.31 -13.62 7.17
C LEU A 363 14.19 -14.64 7.31
N ASP A 364 14.19 -15.42 8.39
CA ASP A 364 13.19 -16.43 8.75
C ASP A 364 11.97 -15.86 9.49
N LYS A 365 11.87 -14.52 9.60
CA LYS A 365 10.79 -13.82 10.30
C LYS A 365 10.20 -12.72 9.44
N ILE A 366 9.05 -12.20 9.88
CA ILE A 366 8.50 -10.97 9.31
C ILE A 366 9.44 -9.80 9.61
N GLY A 367 9.48 -8.82 8.69
CA GLY A 367 10.25 -7.61 8.84
C GLY A 367 9.65 -6.65 9.88
N PRO A 368 10.46 -5.67 10.33
CA PRO A 368 9.99 -4.58 11.16
C PRO A 368 9.13 -3.61 10.36
N THR A 369 8.37 -2.74 11.04
CA THR A 369 7.65 -1.64 10.38
C THR A 369 8.61 -0.74 9.61
N ILE A 370 8.47 -0.67 8.29
CA ILE A 370 9.19 0.27 7.44
C ILE A 370 8.69 1.68 7.74
N ARG A 371 9.60 2.55 8.17
CA ARG A 371 9.27 3.92 8.60
C ARG A 371 9.55 4.92 7.49
N SER A 372 8.83 6.04 7.55
CA SER A 372 9.02 7.15 6.61
C SER A 372 10.23 8.04 6.91
N GLU A 373 11.08 7.62 7.83
CA GLU A 373 12.26 8.38 8.27
C GLU A 373 13.45 8.14 7.34
N HIS A 374 14.13 9.23 6.98
CA HIS A 374 15.18 9.24 5.95
C HIS A 374 16.59 9.45 6.48
N HIS A 375 16.81 9.46 7.82
CA HIS A 375 18.12 9.77 8.42
C HIS A 375 18.78 8.56 9.11
N GLY A 376 18.84 7.42 8.43
CA GLY A 376 19.60 6.27 8.94
C GLY A 376 18.87 5.41 9.97
N ASN A 377 17.54 5.58 10.10
CA ASN A 377 16.69 4.77 10.96
C ASN A 377 16.09 3.54 10.22
N ILE A 378 16.63 3.20 9.06
CA ILE A 378 16.30 1.97 8.33
C ILE A 378 17.15 0.84 8.91
N GLU A 379 16.53 -0.29 9.18
CA GLU A 379 17.18 -1.47 9.75
C GLU A 379 18.31 -2.01 8.84
N PHE A 380 19.22 -2.78 9.42
CA PHE A 380 20.28 -3.41 8.67
C PHE A 380 19.77 -4.70 7.99
N ARG A 381 20.10 -4.85 6.71
CA ARG A 381 19.99 -6.13 6.02
C ARG A 381 20.99 -7.13 6.59
N ARG A 382 22.19 -6.62 6.93
CA ARG A 382 23.30 -7.39 7.50
C ARG A 382 24.17 -6.48 8.35
N LEU A 383 24.45 -6.89 9.59
CA LEU A 383 25.44 -6.29 10.47
C LEU A 383 26.77 -7.03 10.30
N SER A 384 27.88 -6.36 10.61
CA SER A 384 29.18 -7.00 10.75
C SER A 384 29.24 -7.89 11.99
N SER A 385 30.20 -8.79 12.05
CA SER A 385 30.45 -9.60 13.26
C SER A 385 30.72 -8.75 14.49
N GLU A 386 31.40 -7.60 14.32
CA GLU A 386 31.70 -6.64 15.39
C GLU A 386 30.44 -5.99 15.97
N HIS A 387 29.43 -5.81 15.16
CA HIS A 387 28.14 -5.23 15.54
C HIS A 387 27.07 -6.28 15.86
N GLY A 388 27.45 -7.56 15.97
CA GLY A 388 26.55 -8.64 16.37
C GLY A 388 25.73 -9.23 15.22
N GLY A 389 26.26 -9.25 14.00
CA GLY A 389 25.62 -9.86 12.83
C GLY A 389 25.30 -11.34 13.03
N LEU A 390 24.12 -11.77 12.60
CA LEU A 390 23.56 -13.11 12.82
C LEU A 390 23.58 -14.00 11.57
N ILE A 391 23.68 -13.42 10.37
CA ILE A 391 23.62 -14.14 9.09
C ILE A 391 24.98 -14.72 8.76
N LYS A 392 25.36 -15.79 9.48
CA LYS A 392 26.70 -16.38 9.48
C LYS A 392 27.22 -16.74 8.08
N HIS A 393 26.40 -17.28 7.21
CA HIS A 393 26.83 -17.69 5.86
C HIS A 393 27.24 -16.50 4.99
N GLU A 394 26.55 -15.36 5.10
CA GLU A 394 26.88 -14.13 4.38
C GLU A 394 28.16 -13.47 4.97
N LEU A 395 28.31 -13.51 6.30
CA LEU A 395 29.51 -13.02 6.97
C LEU A 395 30.74 -13.84 6.58
N LEU A 396 30.61 -15.17 6.51
CA LEU A 396 31.69 -16.07 6.06
C LEU A 396 32.02 -15.87 4.58
N ALA A 397 31.06 -15.49 3.76
CA ALA A 397 31.27 -15.10 2.36
C ALA A 397 31.95 -13.71 2.20
N GLY A 398 32.24 -13.01 3.29
CA GLY A 398 32.89 -11.70 3.29
C GLY A 398 32.03 -10.54 2.84
N LEU A 399 30.70 -10.71 2.85
CA LEU A 399 29.78 -9.65 2.47
C LEU A 399 29.75 -8.54 3.53
N SER A 400 29.80 -7.28 3.08
CA SER A 400 29.89 -6.11 3.97
C SER A 400 28.58 -5.79 4.68
N GLU A 401 28.70 -5.15 5.86
CA GLU A 401 27.59 -4.57 6.59
C GLU A 401 26.82 -3.59 5.71
N ARG A 402 25.51 -3.70 5.68
CA ARG A 402 24.64 -2.76 4.94
C ARG A 402 23.23 -2.67 5.47
N ARG A 403 22.62 -1.55 5.23
CA ARG A 403 21.18 -1.32 5.51
C ARG A 403 20.31 -1.95 4.42
N LEU A 404 19.02 -2.13 4.73
CA LEU A 404 18.02 -2.46 3.73
C LEU A 404 18.00 -1.40 2.62
N THR A 405 17.84 -1.85 1.40
CA THR A 405 17.65 -0.98 0.24
C THR A 405 16.18 -0.54 0.11
N PRO A 406 15.87 0.53 -0.63
CA PRO A 406 14.47 0.85 -0.94
C PRO A 406 13.71 -0.30 -1.60
N ARG A 407 14.37 -1.11 -2.45
CA ARG A 407 13.77 -2.32 -3.05
C ARG A 407 13.38 -3.33 -2.00
N GLU A 408 14.28 -3.67 -1.08
CA GLU A 408 14.01 -4.61 0.00
C GLU A 408 12.87 -4.10 0.91
N CYS A 409 12.87 -2.81 1.25
CA CYS A 409 11.77 -2.19 1.99
C CYS A 409 10.43 -2.26 1.23
N ALA A 410 10.44 -2.04 -0.08
CA ALA A 410 9.26 -2.12 -0.94
C ALA A 410 8.70 -3.55 -1.00
N LEU A 411 9.56 -4.56 -1.12
CA LEU A 411 9.15 -5.97 -1.13
C LEU A 411 8.60 -6.41 0.23
N ILE A 412 9.17 -5.96 1.34
CA ILE A 412 8.61 -6.18 2.68
C ILE A 412 7.19 -5.59 2.78
N GLN A 413 6.95 -4.44 2.17
CA GLN A 413 5.63 -3.82 2.08
C GLN A 413 4.75 -4.37 0.94
N THR A 414 5.19 -5.40 0.24
CA THR A 414 4.47 -6.04 -0.87
C THR A 414 4.21 -5.15 -2.09
N PHE A 415 5.03 -4.10 -2.30
CA PHE A 415 5.02 -3.41 -3.58
C PHE A 415 5.51 -4.35 -4.68
N PRO A 416 4.96 -4.23 -5.90
CA PRO A 416 5.39 -5.05 -7.02
C PRO A 416 6.89 -4.92 -7.30
N PRO A 417 7.59 -6.00 -7.68
CA PRO A 417 9.02 -5.97 -7.98
C PRO A 417 9.38 -5.08 -9.18
N ASP A 418 8.45 -4.82 -10.08
CA ASP A 418 8.56 -3.91 -11.22
C ASP A 418 8.22 -2.44 -10.90
N TYR A 419 7.95 -2.12 -9.62
CA TYR A 419 7.69 -0.76 -9.17
C TYR A 419 8.99 0.00 -8.90
N SER A 420 9.30 1.04 -9.69
CA SER A 420 10.52 1.84 -9.55
C SER A 420 10.34 3.00 -8.58
N PHE A 421 11.12 3.02 -7.49
CA PHE A 421 11.10 4.11 -6.49
C PHE A 421 12.22 5.13 -6.71
N VAL A 422 13.48 4.68 -6.81
CA VAL A 422 14.61 5.59 -7.05
C VAL A 422 14.69 5.91 -8.53
N ARG A 423 14.74 7.21 -8.86
CA ARG A 423 14.69 7.67 -10.25
C ARG A 423 15.60 8.87 -10.48
N TYR A 424 16.24 8.91 -11.62
CA TYR A 424 16.97 10.10 -12.05
C TYR A 424 16.02 11.19 -12.55
N LYS A 425 16.49 12.46 -12.51
CA LYS A 425 15.84 13.53 -13.24
C LYS A 425 15.98 13.31 -14.75
N PRO A 426 15.01 13.78 -15.56
CA PRO A 426 15.14 13.77 -17.01
C PRO A 426 16.49 14.30 -17.46
N TYR A 427 17.11 13.64 -18.43
CA TYR A 427 18.39 14.02 -19.02
C TYR A 427 19.57 14.14 -18.06
N SER A 428 19.49 13.56 -16.88
CA SER A 428 20.57 13.56 -15.87
C SER A 428 20.84 12.15 -15.34
N LYS A 429 22.11 11.73 -15.35
CA LYS A 429 22.55 10.48 -14.74
C LYS A 429 23.14 10.68 -13.33
N SER A 430 23.10 11.90 -12.80
CA SER A 430 23.70 12.24 -11.50
C SER A 430 22.74 12.93 -10.53
N ARG A 431 21.57 13.37 -11.00
CA ARG A 431 20.56 14.05 -10.18
C ARG A 431 19.29 13.22 -10.12
N PHE A 432 18.78 13.00 -8.93
CA PHE A 432 17.56 12.25 -8.70
C PHE A 432 16.30 13.14 -8.74
N SER A 433 15.23 12.65 -9.35
CA SER A 433 13.87 13.11 -9.10
C SER A 433 13.34 12.49 -7.80
N VAL A 434 13.65 11.19 -7.57
CA VAL A 434 13.40 10.52 -6.31
C VAL A 434 14.69 9.85 -5.85
N SER A 435 15.27 10.35 -4.78
CA SER A 435 16.47 9.77 -4.15
C SER A 435 16.11 8.56 -3.29
N SER A 436 17.11 7.80 -2.82
CA SER A 436 16.88 6.72 -1.85
C SER A 436 16.17 7.20 -0.57
N SER A 437 16.51 8.39 -0.08
CA SER A 437 15.81 9.00 1.07
C SER A 437 14.33 9.30 0.77
N GLY A 438 14.05 9.85 -0.42
CA GLY A 438 12.67 10.06 -0.88
C GLY A 438 11.90 8.74 -1.03
N ALA A 439 12.57 7.70 -1.58
CA ALA A 439 12.02 6.36 -1.72
C ALA A 439 11.63 5.74 -0.36
N TYR A 440 12.53 5.73 0.62
CA TYR A 440 12.19 5.24 1.98
C TYR A 440 10.99 5.98 2.57
N LYS A 441 10.94 7.31 2.39
CA LYS A 441 9.86 8.15 2.90
C LYS A 441 8.50 7.75 2.32
N VAL A 442 8.40 7.61 0.99
CA VAL A 442 7.11 7.28 0.35
C VAL A 442 6.71 5.82 0.59
N ILE A 443 7.67 4.88 0.63
CA ILE A 443 7.43 3.48 0.99
C ILE A 443 6.92 3.38 2.43
N GLY A 444 7.59 4.02 3.39
CA GLY A 444 7.22 3.95 4.80
C GLY A 444 5.85 4.57 5.13
N ASN A 445 5.42 5.57 4.35
CA ASN A 445 4.08 6.17 4.49
C ASN A 445 2.96 5.30 3.91
N ALA A 446 3.26 4.39 2.99
CA ALA A 446 2.25 3.68 2.23
C ALA A 446 1.49 2.63 3.06
N VAL A 447 0.27 2.34 2.63
CA VAL A 447 -0.45 1.10 2.99
C VAL A 447 0.09 -0.02 2.11
N PRO A 448 0.43 -1.21 2.67
CA PRO A 448 0.89 -2.33 1.86
C PRO A 448 -0.16 -2.74 0.80
N PRO A 449 0.24 -2.87 -0.49
CA PRO A 449 -0.69 -3.24 -1.56
C PRO A 449 -1.50 -4.51 -1.30
N ILE A 450 -0.92 -5.56 -0.72
CA ILE A 450 -1.64 -6.80 -0.38
C ILE A 450 -2.70 -6.56 0.71
N LEU A 451 -2.43 -5.74 1.73
CA LEU A 451 -3.44 -5.39 2.74
C LEU A 451 -4.60 -4.62 2.10
N ALA A 452 -4.28 -3.66 1.22
CA ALA A 452 -5.29 -2.91 0.48
C ALA A 452 -6.09 -3.79 -0.49
N TYR A 453 -5.46 -4.77 -1.13
CA TYR A 453 -6.12 -5.76 -1.99
C TYR A 453 -7.11 -6.63 -1.22
N ASN A 454 -6.75 -7.10 -0.01
CA ASN A 454 -7.67 -7.82 0.87
C ASN A 454 -8.91 -6.98 1.21
N LEU A 455 -8.73 -5.68 1.51
CA LEU A 455 -9.83 -4.73 1.74
C LEU A 455 -10.70 -4.58 0.48
N ALA A 456 -10.08 -4.35 -0.68
CA ALA A 456 -10.78 -4.18 -1.95
C ALA A 456 -11.59 -5.42 -2.33
N MET A 457 -11.01 -6.61 -2.25
CA MET A 457 -11.67 -7.88 -2.56
C MET A 457 -12.86 -8.12 -1.62
N ARG A 458 -12.74 -7.79 -0.34
CA ARG A 458 -13.85 -7.90 0.60
C ARG A 458 -14.97 -6.93 0.26
N ILE A 459 -14.67 -5.65 0.03
CA ILE A 459 -15.68 -4.65 -0.37
C ILE A 459 -16.35 -5.05 -1.69
N GLN A 460 -15.57 -5.51 -2.68
CA GLN A 460 -16.09 -5.97 -3.96
C GLN A 460 -17.07 -7.14 -3.79
N SER A 461 -16.73 -8.12 -2.95
CA SER A 461 -17.59 -9.29 -2.69
C SER A 461 -18.94 -8.90 -2.06
N LEU A 462 -18.97 -7.81 -1.31
CA LEU A 462 -20.17 -7.28 -0.64
C LEU A 462 -20.96 -6.28 -1.49
N TRP A 463 -20.42 -5.82 -2.63
CA TRP A 463 -20.99 -4.70 -3.37
C TRP A 463 -22.44 -4.93 -3.75
N ASN A 464 -22.72 -6.08 -4.35
CA ASN A 464 -24.10 -6.44 -4.75
C ASN A 464 -25.00 -6.81 -3.56
N LEU A 465 -24.44 -7.19 -2.43
CA LEU A 465 -25.21 -7.42 -1.20
C LEU A 465 -25.66 -6.09 -0.58
N TYR A 466 -24.81 -5.08 -0.62
CA TYR A 466 -25.07 -3.77 -0.01
C TYR A 466 -25.90 -2.85 -0.89
N PHE A 467 -25.55 -2.74 -2.18
CA PHE A 467 -26.06 -1.68 -3.05
C PHE A 467 -26.98 -2.20 -4.14
N LYS A 468 -27.88 -1.30 -4.55
CA LYS A 468 -28.82 -1.53 -5.67
C LYS A 468 -28.09 -1.47 -7.00
#